data_86bbb0568ec3d2daab67e66d23c3c10b
#
_entry.id   86bbb0568ec3d2daab67e66d23c3c10b
#
_cell.length_a   1.000
_cell.length_b   1.000
_cell.length_c   1.000
_cell.angle_alpha   90.00
_cell.angle_beta   90.00
_cell.angle_gamma   90.00
#
_symmetry.space_group_name_H-M   'P 1'
#
loop_
_entity.id
_entity.type
_entity.pdbx_description
1 polymer ?
#
loop_
_entity_poly.entity_id
_entity_poly.type
_entity_poly.pdbx_seq_one_letter_code
_entity_poly.pdbx_strand_id
1 'polypeptide(L)'
;MYYDNLMRVREKSDMLQWLKYFLVGIEQTATLAVSALSRIISLKARLEQNLQASFGRRTACAQRLLNALFTQPAIRIEEVQKICDLSYKAANELVAQMCEHGILREITGQSRNRVFIFADYLAVFSD
;
A
#
# COMPACT_ATOMS: atom_id res chain seq x y z
N MET A 1 15.02 -47.14 -28.17
CA MET A 1 14.36 -47.57 -26.94
C MET A 1 15.16 -47.23 -25.69
N TYR A 2 16.43 -47.59 -25.63
CA TYR A 2 17.23 -47.30 -24.44
C TYR A 2 17.38 -45.77 -24.22
N TYR A 3 17.63 -44.99 -25.24
CA TYR A 3 17.76 -43.54 -25.15
C TYR A 3 16.43 -42.87 -24.78
N ASP A 4 15.32 -43.37 -25.30
CA ASP A 4 14.00 -42.83 -24.99
C ASP A 4 13.66 -43.00 -23.51
N ASN A 5 14.00 -44.15 -22.93
CA ASN A 5 13.78 -44.39 -21.51
C ASN A 5 14.64 -43.52 -20.63
N LEU A 6 15.92 -43.32 -21.01
CA LEU A 6 16.82 -42.41 -20.30
C LEU A 6 16.32 -40.96 -20.37
N MET A 7 15.85 -40.51 -21.53
CA MET A 7 15.30 -39.19 -21.69
C MET A 7 14.05 -38.97 -20.88
N ARG A 8 13.17 -39.96 -20.81
CA ARG A 8 11.96 -39.88 -19.98
C ARG A 8 12.29 -39.76 -18.50
N VAL A 9 13.25 -40.51 -18.01
CA VAL A 9 13.70 -40.43 -16.61
C VAL A 9 14.29 -39.07 -16.33
N ARG A 10 15.12 -38.56 -17.24
CA ARG A 10 15.74 -37.25 -17.10
C ARG A 10 14.72 -36.11 -17.13
N GLU A 11 13.80 -36.13 -18.07
CA GLU A 11 12.73 -35.13 -18.18
C GLU A 11 11.86 -35.14 -16.95
N LYS A 12 11.51 -36.31 -16.43
CA LYS A 12 10.69 -36.45 -15.23
C LYS A 12 11.41 -35.90 -14.00
N SER A 13 12.71 -36.18 -13.87
CA SER A 13 13.53 -35.67 -12.78
C SER A 13 13.63 -34.14 -12.83
N ASP A 14 13.87 -33.57 -14.02
CA ASP A 14 13.94 -32.13 -14.23
C ASP A 14 12.61 -31.46 -13.91
N MET A 15 11.49 -32.08 -14.30
CA MET A 15 10.15 -31.58 -14.00
C MET A 15 9.87 -31.57 -12.50
N LEU A 16 10.27 -32.62 -11.79
CA LEU A 16 10.10 -32.69 -10.34
C LEU A 16 10.92 -31.60 -9.64
N GLN A 17 12.15 -31.36 -10.08
CA GLN A 17 12.98 -30.28 -9.55
C GLN A 17 12.33 -28.93 -9.80
N TRP A 18 11.81 -28.72 -11.00
CA TRP A 18 11.13 -27.48 -11.38
C TRP A 18 9.89 -27.27 -10.52
N LEU A 19 9.09 -28.30 -10.32
CA LEU A 19 7.89 -28.24 -9.48
C LEU A 19 8.24 -27.89 -8.03
N LYS A 20 9.27 -28.50 -7.48
CA LYS A 20 9.73 -28.20 -6.12
C LYS A 20 10.15 -26.75 -6.01
N TYR A 21 10.92 -26.26 -6.97
CA TYR A 21 11.37 -24.87 -7.02
C TYR A 21 10.18 -23.90 -7.12
N PHE A 22 9.24 -24.24 -7.99
CA PHE A 22 8.03 -23.44 -8.20
C PHE A 22 7.18 -23.37 -6.93
N LEU A 23 6.96 -24.50 -6.26
CA LEU A 23 6.18 -24.56 -5.02
C LEU A 23 6.85 -23.79 -3.89
N VAL A 24 8.15 -23.86 -3.76
CA VAL A 24 8.91 -23.07 -2.78
C VAL A 24 8.74 -21.58 -3.08
N GLY A 25 8.81 -21.19 -4.36
CA GLY A 25 8.60 -19.81 -4.79
C GLY A 25 7.20 -19.30 -4.45
N ILE A 26 6.16 -20.13 -4.67
CA ILE A 26 4.79 -19.79 -4.32
C ILE A 26 4.65 -19.62 -2.80
N GLU A 27 5.22 -20.54 -2.02
CA GLU A 27 5.17 -20.46 -0.56
C GLU A 27 5.83 -19.18 -0.04
N GLN A 28 7.01 -18.85 -0.55
CA GLN A 28 7.71 -17.62 -0.17
C GLN A 28 6.91 -16.38 -0.54
N THR A 29 6.36 -16.34 -1.75
CA THR A 29 5.54 -15.22 -2.22
C THR A 29 4.29 -15.07 -1.36
N ALA A 30 3.61 -16.17 -1.05
CA ALA A 30 2.42 -16.17 -0.21
C ALA A 30 2.74 -15.68 1.21
N THR A 31 3.87 -16.09 1.77
CA THR A 31 4.32 -15.66 3.09
C THR A 31 4.57 -14.16 3.12
N LEU A 32 5.24 -13.62 2.09
CA LEU A 32 5.48 -12.18 1.96
C LEU A 32 4.17 -11.42 1.81
N ALA A 33 3.23 -11.94 1.02
CA ALA A 33 1.93 -11.30 0.82
C ALA A 33 1.13 -11.26 2.13
N VAL A 34 1.10 -12.34 2.89
CA VAL A 34 0.42 -12.40 4.19
C VAL A 34 1.05 -11.41 5.17
N SER A 35 2.38 -11.35 5.21
CA SER A 35 3.09 -10.39 6.06
C SER A 35 2.74 -8.94 5.69
N ALA A 36 2.73 -8.61 4.39
CA ALA A 36 2.37 -7.28 3.92
C ALA A 36 0.92 -6.93 4.28
N LEU A 37 -0.02 -7.86 4.07
CA LEU A 37 -1.42 -7.67 4.43
C LEU A 37 -1.59 -7.44 5.93
N SER A 38 -0.88 -8.19 6.76
CA SER A 38 -0.93 -8.02 8.23
C SER A 38 -0.44 -6.64 8.63
N ARG A 39 0.63 -6.14 8.02
CA ARG A 39 1.14 -4.79 8.27
C ARG A 39 0.14 -3.73 7.84
N ILE A 40 -0.50 -3.90 6.69
CA ILE A 40 -1.51 -2.98 6.17
C ILE A 40 -2.72 -2.92 7.11
N ILE A 41 -3.22 -4.06 7.55
CA ILE A 41 -4.36 -4.14 8.48
C ILE A 41 -4.02 -3.45 9.80
N SER A 42 -2.83 -3.69 10.34
CA SER A 42 -2.37 -3.06 11.59
C SER A 42 -2.22 -1.55 11.41
N LEU A 43 -1.66 -1.11 10.30
CA LEU A 43 -1.50 0.30 9.97
C LEU A 43 -2.86 0.99 9.88
N LYS A 44 -3.80 0.38 9.16
CA LYS A 44 -5.15 0.93 9.01
C LYS A 44 -5.84 1.09 10.35
N ALA A 45 -5.81 0.06 11.19
CA ALA A 45 -6.44 0.09 12.51
C ALA A 45 -5.85 1.18 13.40
N ARG A 46 -4.52 1.31 13.41
CA ARG A 46 -3.82 2.34 14.19
C ARG A 46 -4.18 3.75 13.73
N LEU A 47 -4.20 3.96 12.41
CA LEU A 47 -4.52 5.27 11.85
C LEU A 47 -5.98 5.63 12.07
N GLU A 48 -6.91 4.69 11.96
CA GLU A 48 -8.33 4.94 12.22
C GLU A 48 -8.55 5.38 13.67
N GLN A 49 -7.87 4.75 14.62
CA GLN A 49 -7.95 5.16 16.03
C GLN A 49 -7.39 6.57 16.22
N ASN A 50 -6.27 6.88 15.58
CA ASN A 50 -5.67 8.21 15.65
C ASN A 50 -6.57 9.29 15.04
N LEU A 51 -7.28 8.98 13.96
CA LEU A 51 -8.20 9.92 13.33
C LEU A 51 -9.34 10.30 14.30
N GLN A 52 -9.93 9.33 14.98
CA GLN A 52 -11.00 9.57 15.93
C GLN A 52 -10.54 10.45 17.09
N ALA A 53 -9.29 10.27 17.52
CA ALA A 53 -8.74 11.03 18.65
C ALA A 53 -8.32 12.45 18.26
N SER A 54 -7.92 12.69 17.02
CA SER A 54 -7.18 13.90 16.64
C SER A 54 -7.88 14.84 15.66
N PHE A 55 -8.86 14.35 14.88
CA PHE A 55 -9.40 15.13 13.77
C PHE A 55 -10.77 15.80 14.07
N GLY A 56 -11.43 15.44 15.16
CA GLY A 56 -12.67 16.06 15.59
C GLY A 56 -13.74 16.11 14.49
N ARG A 57 -14.11 17.33 14.08
CA ARG A 57 -15.14 17.54 13.04
C ARG A 57 -14.77 16.93 11.70
N ARG A 58 -13.47 16.80 11.42
CA ARG A 58 -12.97 16.31 10.14
C ARG A 58 -12.71 14.82 10.13
N THR A 59 -13.10 14.10 11.18
CA THR A 59 -12.89 12.67 11.27
C THR A 59 -13.51 11.92 10.09
N ALA A 60 -14.73 12.26 9.69
CA ALA A 60 -15.39 11.62 8.55
C ALA A 60 -14.65 11.88 7.24
N CYS A 61 -14.24 13.12 7.01
CA CYS A 61 -13.46 13.49 5.82
C CYS A 61 -12.10 12.81 5.82
N ALA A 62 -11.44 12.80 6.97
CA ALA A 62 -10.15 12.14 7.14
C ALA A 62 -10.25 10.63 6.89
N GLN A 63 -11.34 10.00 7.33
CA GLN A 63 -11.58 8.58 7.08
C GLN A 63 -11.77 8.29 5.59
N ARG A 64 -12.52 9.13 4.88
CA ARG A 64 -12.69 9.00 3.42
C ARG A 64 -11.36 9.14 2.71
N LEU A 65 -10.55 10.12 3.10
CA LEU A 65 -9.24 10.34 2.53
C LEU A 65 -8.32 9.16 2.80
N LEU A 66 -8.31 8.65 4.03
CA LEU A 66 -7.50 7.50 4.40
C LEU A 66 -7.86 6.28 3.55
N ASN A 67 -9.15 6.00 3.39
CA ASN A 67 -9.61 4.87 2.56
C ASN A 67 -9.16 5.03 1.11
N ALA A 68 -9.21 6.24 0.57
CA ALA A 68 -8.75 6.53 -0.79
C ALA A 68 -7.24 6.33 -0.92
N LEU A 69 -6.47 6.68 0.11
CA LEU A 69 -5.02 6.55 0.11
C LEU A 69 -4.55 5.08 0.06
N PHE A 70 -5.33 4.16 0.59
CA PHE A 70 -5.01 2.73 0.47
C PHE A 70 -5.15 2.22 -0.96
N THR A 71 -5.95 2.89 -1.78
CA THR A 71 -6.09 2.58 -3.22
C THR A 71 -5.12 3.41 -4.05
N GLN A 72 -4.92 4.66 -3.68
CA GLN A 72 -4.09 5.63 -4.41
C GLN A 72 -3.17 6.33 -3.42
N PRO A 73 -1.95 5.80 -3.17
CA PRO A 73 -1.07 6.31 -2.12
C PRO A 73 -0.38 7.64 -2.45
N ALA A 74 -0.54 8.16 -3.66
CA ALA A 74 -0.05 9.49 -4.03
C ALA A 74 -1.25 10.35 -4.41
N ILE A 75 -1.34 11.56 -3.85
CA ILE A 75 -2.53 12.40 -3.99
C ILE A 75 -2.17 13.88 -4.08
N ARG A 76 -3.02 14.64 -4.77
CA ARG A 76 -2.95 16.09 -4.86
C ARG A 76 -4.13 16.73 -4.16
N ILE A 77 -4.02 18.03 -3.87
CA ILE A 77 -5.09 18.76 -3.16
C ILE A 77 -6.42 18.71 -3.93
N GLU A 78 -6.38 18.83 -5.26
CA GLU A 78 -7.59 18.77 -6.10
C GLU A 78 -8.33 17.45 -5.96
N GLU A 79 -7.58 16.37 -5.81
CA GLU A 79 -8.16 15.03 -5.60
C GLU A 79 -8.81 14.93 -4.21
N VAL A 80 -8.19 15.51 -3.19
CA VAL A 80 -8.74 15.58 -1.83
C VAL A 80 -10.06 16.35 -1.84
N GLN A 81 -10.13 17.46 -2.58
CA GLN A 81 -11.35 18.24 -2.73
C GLN A 81 -12.51 17.38 -3.25
N LYS A 82 -12.24 16.57 -4.25
CA LYS A 82 -13.25 15.69 -4.87
C LYS A 82 -13.66 14.55 -3.93
N ILE A 83 -12.70 13.91 -3.29
CA ILE A 83 -12.94 12.77 -2.41
C ILE A 83 -13.75 13.19 -1.19
N CYS A 84 -13.41 14.31 -0.60
CA CYS A 84 -13.99 14.79 0.66
C CYS A 84 -15.09 15.84 0.46
N ASP A 85 -15.32 16.30 -0.77
CA ASP A 85 -16.26 17.37 -1.08
C ASP A 85 -15.96 18.63 -0.26
N LEU A 86 -14.72 19.09 -0.33
CA LEU A 86 -14.23 20.24 0.42
C LEU A 86 -13.79 21.36 -0.53
N SER A 87 -13.77 22.59 0.01
CA SER A 87 -13.11 23.71 -0.66
C SER A 87 -11.60 23.46 -0.70
N TYR A 88 -10.90 24.20 -1.56
CA TYR A 88 -9.44 24.11 -1.64
C TYR A 88 -8.79 24.40 -0.28
N LYS A 89 -9.26 25.45 0.40
CA LYS A 89 -8.74 25.83 1.71
C LYS A 89 -8.92 24.71 2.73
N ALA A 90 -10.12 24.15 2.81
CA ALA A 90 -10.42 23.07 3.76
C ALA A 90 -9.63 21.80 3.43
N ALA A 91 -9.50 21.46 2.14
CA ALA A 91 -8.71 20.33 1.70
C ALA A 91 -7.22 20.51 2.06
N ASN A 92 -6.70 21.70 1.85
CA ASN A 92 -5.32 22.03 2.19
C ASN A 92 -5.07 21.92 3.70
N GLU A 93 -6.01 22.38 4.52
CA GLU A 93 -5.94 22.26 5.98
C GLU A 93 -5.96 20.79 6.43
N LEU A 94 -6.82 19.99 5.82
CA LEU A 94 -6.90 18.55 6.11
C LEU A 94 -5.59 17.85 5.77
N VAL A 95 -5.02 18.12 4.60
CA VAL A 95 -3.74 17.55 4.17
C VAL A 95 -2.62 17.99 5.11
N ALA A 96 -2.60 19.27 5.52
CA ALA A 96 -1.61 19.75 6.49
C ALA A 96 -1.70 19.01 7.82
N GLN A 97 -2.90 18.76 8.29
CA GLN A 97 -3.15 17.96 9.49
C GLN A 97 -2.63 16.52 9.34
N MET A 98 -2.89 15.92 8.19
CA MET A 98 -2.38 14.58 7.87
C MET A 98 -0.85 14.55 7.88
N CYS A 99 -0.21 15.59 7.37
CA CYS A 99 1.25 15.72 7.39
C CYS A 99 1.78 15.88 8.82
N GLU A 100 1.11 16.67 9.66
CA GLU A 100 1.49 16.84 11.07
C GLU A 100 1.46 15.52 11.83
N HIS A 101 0.50 14.67 11.52
CA HIS A 101 0.37 13.34 12.14
C HIS A 101 1.25 12.27 11.48
N GLY A 102 2.06 12.66 10.51
CA GLY A 102 2.96 11.73 9.83
C GLY A 102 2.30 10.77 8.85
N ILE A 103 1.02 10.97 8.53
CA ILE A 103 0.28 10.11 7.60
C ILE A 103 0.69 10.40 6.16
N LEU A 104 0.77 11.67 5.81
CA LEU A 104 1.18 12.12 4.48
C LEU A 104 2.52 12.85 4.54
N ARG A 105 3.25 12.82 3.43
CA ARG A 105 4.48 13.57 3.27
C ARG A 105 4.50 14.21 1.88
N GLU A 106 4.77 15.50 1.83
CA GLU A 106 4.93 16.20 0.57
C GLU A 106 6.28 15.85 -0.05
N ILE A 107 6.29 15.57 -1.34
CA ILE A 107 7.51 15.18 -2.05
C ILE A 107 7.97 16.19 -3.09
N THR A 108 7.16 17.20 -3.38
CA THR A 108 7.44 18.18 -4.45
C THR A 108 8.19 19.42 -3.99
N GLY A 109 7.96 19.87 -2.75
CA GLY A 109 8.62 21.04 -2.18
C GLY A 109 8.26 22.36 -2.87
N GLN A 110 7.14 22.43 -3.58
CA GLN A 110 6.70 23.62 -4.33
C GLN A 110 5.39 24.16 -3.78
N SER A 111 5.01 25.38 -4.18
CA SER A 111 3.81 26.03 -3.68
C SER A 111 2.53 25.64 -4.44
N ARG A 112 2.67 25.13 -5.66
CA ARG A 112 1.55 24.71 -6.52
C ARG A 112 1.77 23.28 -7.00
N ASN A 113 0.67 22.60 -7.32
CA ASN A 113 0.70 21.23 -7.84
C ASN A 113 1.48 20.28 -6.93
N ARG A 114 1.28 20.45 -5.61
CA ARG A 114 1.96 19.64 -4.60
C ARG A 114 1.44 18.21 -4.63
N VAL A 115 2.36 17.26 -4.51
CA VAL A 115 2.04 15.84 -4.43
C VAL A 115 2.40 15.35 -3.02
N PHE A 116 1.47 14.62 -2.43
CA PHE A 116 1.62 14.03 -1.10
C PHE A 116 1.58 12.52 -1.22
N ILE A 117 2.42 11.83 -0.47
CA ILE A 117 2.45 10.37 -0.47
C ILE A 117 2.08 9.82 0.90
N PHE A 118 1.45 8.65 0.88
CA PHE A 118 1.15 7.87 2.07
C PHE A 118 2.39 7.02 2.40
N ALA A 119 3.35 7.63 3.09
CA ALA A 119 4.69 7.07 3.27
C ALA A 119 4.69 5.74 4.02
N ASP A 120 3.92 5.62 5.10
CA ASP A 120 3.87 4.41 5.91
C ASP A 120 3.32 3.21 5.12
N TYR A 121 2.32 3.46 4.27
CA TYR A 121 1.76 2.43 3.40
C TYR A 121 2.77 1.98 2.35
N LEU A 122 3.45 2.94 1.71
CA LEU A 122 4.46 2.63 0.71
C LEU A 122 5.65 1.89 1.31
N ALA A 123 5.99 2.17 2.57
CA ALA A 123 7.08 1.49 3.28
C ALA A 123 6.82 -0.01 3.45
N VAL A 124 5.55 -0.45 3.49
CA VAL A 124 5.21 -1.87 3.57
C VAL A 124 5.79 -2.66 2.39
N PHE A 125 5.88 -2.03 1.23
CA PHE A 125 6.33 -2.66 -0.02
C PHE A 125 7.82 -2.43 -0.31
N SER A 126 8.54 -1.70 0.54
CA SER A 126 9.92 -1.29 0.26
C SER A 126 10.97 -2.30 0.70
N ASP A 127 10.60 -3.30 1.46
CA ASP A 127 11.55 -4.30 2.00
C ASP A 127 11.73 -5.50 1.07
#